data_8195f8226916f9904e7d8f4e036d6d30
#
_entry.id   8195f8226916f9904e7d8f4e036d6d30
#
_cell.length_a   1.000
_cell.length_b   1.000
_cell.length_c   1.000
_cell.angle_alpha   90.00
_cell.angle_beta   90.00
_cell.angle_gamma   90.00
#
_symmetry.space_group_name_H-M   'P 1'
#
loop_
_entity.id
_entity.type
_entity.pdbx_description
1 polymer ?
#
loop_
_entity_poly.entity_id
_entity_poly.type
_entity_poly.pdbx_seq_one_letter_code
_entity_poly.pdbx_strand_id
1 'polypeptide(L)'
;VIYGQSQGQSHKGFFSEPNDKPTSGLIVIHEWWGLNEDIHLMNEQLAGLGYSSLAVDLYEGKSATKVKDAFQLSTNLSNNEQRALDNIKQAYDYLKNEVGVEKIGIIGWCLGGKWSLRGALMLPRDIDATVIYYGSLIEDKERLATLEMPIIGFVGTKDRLHKQFIQFDQDLKDLNKDASIHFYQG
;
A
#
# COMPACT_ATOMS: atom_id res chain seq x y z
N VAL A 1 -2.09 17.34 1.51
CA VAL A 1 -0.66 17.74 1.54
C VAL A 1 0.02 17.49 0.20
N ILE A 2 1.10 18.20 -0.06
CA ILE A 2 2.11 17.85 -1.08
C ILE A 2 3.25 17.21 -0.31
N TYR A 3 3.58 15.96 -0.63
CA TYR A 3 4.57 15.19 0.13
C TYR A 3 5.84 14.84 -0.67
N GLY A 4 5.90 15.23 -1.93
CA GLY A 4 7.08 15.00 -2.74
C GLY A 4 6.94 15.49 -4.16
N GLN A 5 7.99 15.27 -4.93
CA GLN A 5 8.04 15.59 -6.36
C GLN A 5 8.95 14.60 -7.08
N SER A 6 8.50 14.08 -8.21
CA SER A 6 9.34 13.31 -9.12
C SER A 6 9.02 13.64 -10.57
N GLN A 7 10.02 13.60 -11.45
CA GLN A 7 9.88 13.87 -12.89
C GLN A 7 9.13 15.18 -13.22
N GLY A 8 9.31 16.23 -12.36
CA GLY A 8 8.66 17.54 -12.54
C GLY A 8 7.20 17.60 -12.08
N GLN A 9 6.69 16.54 -11.46
CA GLN A 9 5.31 16.46 -10.98
C GLN A 9 5.25 16.34 -9.45
N SER A 10 4.38 17.14 -8.83
CA SER A 10 4.14 17.10 -7.39
C SER A 10 3.23 15.93 -7.02
N HIS A 11 3.62 15.17 -6.00
CA HIS A 11 2.80 14.12 -5.42
C HIS A 11 1.93 14.71 -4.30
N LYS A 12 0.64 14.43 -4.38
CA LYS A 12 -0.36 14.91 -3.42
C LYS A 12 -1.01 13.72 -2.71
N GLY A 13 -1.54 13.97 -1.54
CA GLY A 13 -2.27 12.97 -0.77
C GLY A 13 -3.08 13.59 0.35
N PHE A 14 -3.80 12.74 1.06
CA PHE A 14 -4.56 13.11 2.23
C PHE A 14 -3.81 12.64 3.48
N PHE A 15 -3.43 13.59 4.33
CA PHE A 15 -2.64 13.32 5.53
C PHE A 15 -3.49 13.58 6.77
N SER A 16 -3.48 12.62 7.69
CA SER A 16 -4.17 12.70 8.97
C SER A 16 -3.19 12.41 10.09
N GLU A 17 -3.19 13.26 11.12
CA GLU A 17 -2.37 13.10 12.31
C GLU A 17 -3.21 12.59 13.48
N PRO A 18 -2.64 11.76 14.36
CA PRO A 18 -3.26 11.40 15.62
C PRO A 18 -3.26 12.58 16.60
N ASN A 19 -4.08 12.49 17.64
CA ASN A 19 -4.13 13.52 18.68
C ASN A 19 -2.84 13.60 19.53
N ASP A 20 -2.19 12.45 19.70
CA ASP A 20 -0.92 12.35 20.45
C ASP A 20 0.26 12.31 19.48
N LYS A 21 1.46 12.60 19.97
CA LYS A 21 2.67 12.54 19.15
C LYS A 21 2.89 11.13 18.60
N PRO A 22 2.83 10.94 17.27
CA PRO A 22 2.97 9.63 16.67
C PRO A 22 4.42 9.14 16.69
N THR A 23 4.62 7.86 16.88
CA THR A 23 5.89 7.18 16.66
C THR A 23 5.88 6.35 15.39
N SER A 24 4.70 6.10 14.83
CA SER A 24 4.51 5.24 13.67
C SER A 24 3.66 5.92 12.60
N GLY A 25 4.03 5.71 11.34
CA GLY A 25 3.33 6.20 10.18
C GLY A 25 2.77 5.07 9.31
N LEU A 26 1.76 5.38 8.52
CA LEU A 26 1.19 4.48 7.53
C LEU A 26 1.13 5.16 6.16
N ILE A 27 1.63 4.46 5.15
CA ILE A 27 1.35 4.76 3.75
C ILE A 27 0.09 3.99 3.39
N VAL A 28 -0.97 4.70 3.07
CA VAL A 28 -2.28 4.12 2.73
C VAL A 28 -2.50 4.22 1.23
N ILE A 29 -2.74 3.08 0.58
CA ILE A 29 -2.90 3.02 -0.87
C ILE A 29 -4.35 2.71 -1.23
N HIS A 30 -4.94 3.61 -2.03
CA HIS A 30 -6.33 3.55 -2.46
C HIS A 30 -6.63 2.35 -3.37
N GLU A 31 -7.90 2.00 -3.49
CA GLU A 31 -8.40 1.03 -4.46
C GLU A 31 -8.39 1.59 -5.90
N TRP A 32 -8.92 0.84 -6.84
CA TRP A 32 -8.93 1.24 -8.27
C TRP A 32 -9.81 2.47 -8.57
N TRP A 33 -10.62 2.91 -7.59
CA TRP A 33 -11.45 4.12 -7.72
C TRP A 33 -10.65 5.43 -7.58
N GLY A 34 -9.43 5.36 -7.04
CA GLY A 34 -8.59 6.51 -6.74
C GLY A 34 -8.73 7.00 -5.30
N LEU A 35 -8.05 8.08 -4.99
CA LEU A 35 -8.13 8.73 -3.68
C LEU A 35 -9.49 9.46 -3.58
N ASN A 36 -10.43 8.83 -2.91
CA ASN A 36 -11.81 9.28 -2.74
C ASN A 36 -12.17 9.44 -1.25
N GLU A 37 -13.43 9.82 -0.98
CA GLU A 37 -13.92 10.08 0.37
C GLU A 37 -13.83 8.85 1.28
N ASP A 38 -14.07 7.64 0.76
CA ASP A 38 -13.98 6.41 1.55
C ASP A 38 -12.54 6.18 2.06
N ILE A 39 -11.56 6.50 1.21
CA ILE A 39 -10.14 6.40 1.60
C ILE A 39 -9.75 7.51 2.58
N HIS A 40 -10.31 8.72 2.44
CA HIS A 40 -10.14 9.79 3.43
C HIS A 40 -10.64 9.36 4.80
N LEU A 41 -11.86 8.82 4.88
CA LEU A 41 -12.45 8.32 6.13
C LEU A 41 -11.62 7.19 6.74
N MET A 42 -11.17 6.24 5.94
CA MET A 42 -10.27 5.17 6.39
C MET A 42 -8.96 5.73 6.95
N ASN A 43 -8.38 6.70 6.26
CA ASN A 43 -7.14 7.35 6.68
C ASN A 43 -7.31 8.08 8.04
N GLU A 44 -8.44 8.76 8.25
CA GLU A 44 -8.78 9.41 9.52
C GLU A 44 -8.98 8.38 10.65
N GLN A 45 -9.61 7.23 10.36
CA GLN A 45 -9.76 6.15 11.32
C GLN A 45 -8.40 5.58 11.75
N LEU A 46 -7.47 5.40 10.82
CA LEU A 46 -6.10 4.96 11.12
C LEU A 46 -5.35 6.00 11.98
N ALA A 47 -5.55 7.29 11.69
CA ALA A 47 -5.01 8.34 12.55
C ALA A 47 -5.63 8.31 13.96
N GLY A 48 -6.93 8.05 14.07
CA GLY A 48 -7.61 7.84 15.36
C GLY A 48 -7.07 6.65 16.17
N LEU A 49 -6.39 5.71 15.52
CA LEU A 49 -5.69 4.59 16.16
C LEU A 49 -4.23 4.91 16.54
N GLY A 50 -3.77 6.13 16.31
CA GLY A 50 -2.45 6.59 16.74
C GLY A 50 -1.37 6.64 15.65
N TYR A 51 -1.73 6.47 14.38
CA TYR A 51 -0.77 6.53 13.27
C TYR A 51 -0.77 7.89 12.58
N SER A 52 0.41 8.42 12.21
CA SER A 52 0.50 9.44 11.15
C SER A 52 0.17 8.79 9.82
N SER A 53 -1.00 9.03 9.28
CA SER A 53 -1.54 8.31 8.13
C SER A 53 -1.54 9.17 6.87
N LEU A 54 -0.85 8.72 5.82
CA LEU A 54 -0.75 9.39 4.53
C LEU A 54 -1.37 8.53 3.44
N ALA A 55 -2.59 8.88 3.01
CA ALA A 55 -3.21 8.29 1.85
C ALA A 55 -2.65 8.93 0.57
N VAL A 56 -1.91 8.13 -0.20
CA VAL A 56 -1.24 8.57 -1.43
C VAL A 56 -2.21 8.62 -2.61
N ASP A 57 -2.04 9.60 -3.49
CA ASP A 57 -2.77 9.68 -4.75
C ASP A 57 -1.90 9.16 -5.90
N LEU A 58 -2.11 7.90 -6.28
CA LEU A 58 -1.41 7.30 -7.41
C LEU A 58 -2.00 7.70 -8.78
N TYR A 59 -3.16 8.39 -8.78
CA TYR A 59 -3.86 8.80 -10.00
C TYR A 59 -3.78 10.31 -10.30
N GLU A 60 -3.01 11.07 -9.51
CA GLU A 60 -2.70 12.47 -9.75
C GLU A 60 -3.93 13.39 -9.82
N GLY A 61 -4.76 13.30 -8.82
CA GLY A 61 -5.98 14.10 -8.69
C GLY A 61 -7.16 13.53 -9.46
N LYS A 62 -7.04 12.31 -10.03
CA LYS A 62 -8.14 11.65 -10.72
C LYS A 62 -8.80 10.60 -9.85
N SER A 63 -10.10 10.47 -9.98
CA SER A 63 -10.89 9.41 -9.39
C SER A 63 -11.94 8.92 -10.37
N ALA A 64 -12.45 7.72 -10.16
CA ALA A 64 -13.45 7.12 -11.02
C ALA A 64 -14.71 6.76 -10.23
N THR A 65 -15.87 6.96 -10.85
CA THR A 65 -17.17 6.49 -10.36
C THR A 65 -17.77 5.41 -11.26
N LYS A 66 -17.14 5.15 -12.41
CA LYS A 66 -17.55 4.12 -13.38
C LYS A 66 -16.45 3.10 -13.56
N VAL A 67 -16.83 1.85 -13.69
CA VAL A 67 -15.91 0.71 -13.89
C VAL A 67 -14.94 0.92 -15.05
N LYS A 68 -15.43 1.47 -16.19
CA LYS A 68 -14.61 1.74 -17.37
C LYS A 68 -13.46 2.71 -17.05
N ASP A 69 -13.77 3.79 -16.33
CA ASP A 69 -12.80 4.83 -16.00
C ASP A 69 -11.78 4.30 -14.97
N ALA A 70 -12.25 3.56 -13.95
CA ALA A 70 -11.39 2.90 -12.97
C ALA A 70 -10.43 1.90 -13.64
N PHE A 71 -10.94 1.09 -14.60
CA PHE A 71 -10.11 0.18 -15.38
C PHE A 71 -9.03 0.92 -16.18
N GLN A 72 -9.38 2.03 -16.81
CA GLN A 72 -8.43 2.84 -17.59
C GLN A 72 -7.35 3.46 -16.69
N LEU A 73 -7.72 4.02 -15.52
CA LEU A 73 -6.78 4.58 -14.56
C LEU A 73 -5.83 3.51 -14.01
N SER A 74 -6.36 2.35 -13.62
CA SER A 74 -5.55 1.26 -13.08
C SER A 74 -4.60 0.64 -14.12
N THR A 75 -5.03 0.56 -15.39
CA THR A 75 -4.19 0.11 -16.50
C THR A 75 -3.07 1.12 -16.76
N ASN A 76 -3.39 2.41 -16.80
CA ASN A 76 -2.40 3.46 -16.98
C ASN A 76 -1.35 3.45 -15.87
N LEU A 77 -1.78 3.31 -14.61
CA LEU A 77 -0.88 3.18 -13.47
C LEU A 77 0.06 1.96 -13.62
N SER A 78 -0.49 0.81 -14.03
CA SER A 78 0.29 -0.41 -14.21
C SER A 78 1.31 -0.30 -15.35
N ASN A 79 1.00 0.45 -16.39
CA ASN A 79 1.92 0.74 -17.50
C ASN A 79 3.03 1.75 -17.11
N ASN A 80 2.88 2.44 -15.99
CA ASN A 80 3.82 3.43 -15.47
C ASN A 80 4.30 3.05 -14.06
N GLU A 81 4.73 1.80 -13.89
CA GLU A 81 5.08 1.22 -12.58
C GLU A 81 6.10 2.07 -11.81
N GLN A 82 7.17 2.51 -12.48
CA GLN A 82 8.22 3.31 -11.84
C GLN A 82 7.66 4.58 -11.20
N ARG A 83 6.71 5.23 -11.84
CA ARG A 83 6.08 6.44 -11.32
C ARG A 83 5.26 6.19 -10.05
N ALA A 84 4.55 5.06 -10.01
CA ALA A 84 3.84 4.65 -8.80
C ALA A 84 4.81 4.36 -7.65
N LEU A 85 5.92 3.70 -7.95
CA LEU A 85 6.97 3.42 -6.97
C LEU A 85 7.65 4.70 -6.49
N ASP A 86 7.98 5.64 -7.38
CA ASP A 86 8.53 6.95 -7.02
C ASP A 86 7.59 7.71 -6.09
N ASN A 87 6.27 7.67 -6.37
CA ASN A 87 5.25 8.28 -5.52
C ASN A 87 5.26 7.66 -4.10
N ILE A 88 5.26 6.33 -3.99
CA ILE A 88 5.33 5.61 -2.70
C ILE A 88 6.64 5.94 -1.96
N LYS A 89 7.76 6.02 -2.68
CA LYS A 89 9.05 6.40 -2.08
C LYS A 89 9.01 7.82 -1.49
N GLN A 90 8.42 8.78 -2.20
CA GLN A 90 8.27 10.14 -1.70
C GLN A 90 7.36 10.20 -0.46
N ALA A 91 6.32 9.35 -0.41
CA ALA A 91 5.46 9.25 0.78
C ALA A 91 6.25 8.70 1.99
N TYR A 92 7.09 7.69 1.76
CA TYR A 92 8.01 7.18 2.79
C TYR A 92 8.94 8.30 3.29
N ASP A 93 9.60 9.01 2.36
CA ASP A 93 10.53 10.07 2.72
C ASP A 93 9.87 11.21 3.50
N TYR A 94 8.65 11.58 3.13
CA TYR A 94 7.86 12.58 3.84
C TYR A 94 7.54 12.14 5.28
N LEU A 95 7.03 10.93 5.46
CA LEU A 95 6.74 10.40 6.80
C LEU A 95 8.01 10.29 7.66
N LYS A 96 9.11 9.86 7.07
CA LYS A 96 10.37 9.67 7.77
C LYS A 96 11.05 10.98 8.15
N ASN A 97 11.16 11.92 7.21
CA ASN A 97 12.02 13.10 7.34
C ASN A 97 11.25 14.34 7.76
N GLU A 98 10.00 14.53 7.27
CA GLU A 98 9.22 15.73 7.56
C GLU A 98 8.31 15.52 8.79
N VAL A 99 7.60 14.36 8.85
CA VAL A 99 6.77 14.03 10.01
C VAL A 99 7.62 13.50 11.17
N GLY A 100 8.71 12.80 10.87
CA GLY A 100 9.68 12.32 11.85
C GLY A 100 9.24 11.06 12.59
N VAL A 101 8.42 10.19 11.96
CA VAL A 101 8.04 8.92 12.56
C VAL A 101 9.19 7.91 12.54
N GLU A 102 9.25 7.06 13.55
CA GLU A 102 10.31 6.06 13.69
C GLU A 102 10.05 4.84 12.80
N LYS A 103 8.80 4.38 12.75
CA LYS A 103 8.37 3.20 12.01
C LYS A 103 7.33 3.54 10.95
N ILE A 104 7.40 2.88 9.80
CA ILE A 104 6.49 3.13 8.69
C ILE A 104 5.97 1.80 8.13
N GLY A 105 4.65 1.63 8.21
CA GLY A 105 3.93 0.54 7.56
C GLY A 105 3.34 0.97 6.21
N ILE A 106 2.99 -0.02 5.39
CA ILE A 106 2.28 0.17 4.14
C ILE A 106 1.05 -0.72 4.09
N ILE A 107 -0.10 -0.16 3.72
CA ILE A 107 -1.40 -0.84 3.71
C ILE A 107 -2.21 -0.46 2.48
N GLY A 108 -2.95 -1.40 1.92
CA GLY A 108 -3.85 -1.12 0.82
C GLY A 108 -4.81 -2.26 0.50
N TRP A 109 -5.89 -1.89 -0.21
CA TRP A 109 -7.00 -2.78 -0.59
C TRP A 109 -7.07 -2.92 -2.10
N CYS A 110 -7.36 -4.12 -2.61
CA CYS A 110 -7.51 -4.39 -4.04
C CYS A 110 -6.26 -3.94 -4.84
N LEU A 111 -6.39 -2.93 -5.67
CA LEU A 111 -5.26 -2.27 -6.35
C LEU A 111 -4.20 -1.81 -5.34
N GLY A 112 -4.62 -1.22 -4.23
CA GLY A 112 -3.73 -0.76 -3.16
C GLY A 112 -2.96 -1.91 -2.52
N GLY A 113 -3.57 -3.08 -2.34
CA GLY A 113 -2.88 -4.28 -1.86
C GLY A 113 -1.76 -4.73 -2.82
N LYS A 114 -2.00 -4.68 -4.12
CA LYS A 114 -0.97 -4.90 -5.14
C LYS A 114 0.22 -3.95 -4.97
N TRP A 115 -0.07 -2.67 -4.77
CA TRP A 115 0.97 -1.65 -4.66
C TRP A 115 1.65 -1.62 -3.28
N SER A 116 0.96 -2.07 -2.23
CA SER A 116 1.59 -2.29 -0.91
C SER A 116 2.72 -3.31 -0.99
N LEU A 117 2.49 -4.46 -1.64
CA LEU A 117 3.55 -5.45 -1.85
C LEU A 117 4.69 -4.91 -2.72
N ARG A 118 4.38 -4.18 -3.80
CA ARG A 118 5.41 -3.59 -4.67
C ARG A 118 6.23 -2.52 -3.96
N GLY A 119 5.59 -1.68 -3.14
CA GLY A 119 6.27 -0.69 -2.30
C GLY A 119 7.19 -1.35 -1.27
N ALA A 120 6.73 -2.41 -0.62
CA ALA A 120 7.53 -3.19 0.30
C ALA A 120 8.75 -3.84 -0.39
N LEU A 121 8.58 -4.38 -1.61
CA LEU A 121 9.67 -4.94 -2.40
C LEU A 121 10.67 -3.90 -2.90
N MET A 122 10.27 -2.65 -3.05
CA MET A 122 11.16 -1.54 -3.39
C MET A 122 11.96 -1.05 -2.17
N LEU A 123 11.34 -1.10 -0.99
CA LEU A 123 11.88 -0.62 0.28
C LEU A 123 11.95 -1.75 1.33
N PRO A 124 12.63 -2.89 1.02
CA PRO A 124 12.50 -4.12 1.80
C PRO A 124 13.08 -4.05 3.22
N ARG A 125 13.93 -3.05 3.47
CA ARG A 125 14.57 -2.80 4.78
C ARG A 125 14.07 -1.54 5.47
N ASP A 126 13.31 -0.72 4.76
CA ASP A 126 12.86 0.58 5.25
C ASP A 126 11.40 0.51 5.73
N ILE A 127 10.57 -0.32 5.10
CA ILE A 127 9.20 -0.58 5.55
C ILE A 127 9.22 -1.53 6.74
N ASP A 128 8.54 -1.15 7.82
CA ASP A 128 8.49 -1.91 9.08
C ASP A 128 7.34 -2.92 9.14
N ALA A 129 6.31 -2.78 8.30
CA ALA A 129 5.20 -3.73 8.20
C ALA A 129 4.45 -3.57 6.88
N THR A 130 3.95 -4.68 6.32
CA THR A 130 3.16 -4.67 5.08
C THR A 130 1.83 -5.35 5.28
N VAL A 131 0.74 -4.67 4.92
CA VAL A 131 -0.63 -5.20 5.00
C VAL A 131 -1.26 -5.21 3.60
N ILE A 132 -1.76 -6.39 3.19
CA ILE A 132 -2.27 -6.63 1.84
C ILE A 132 -3.70 -7.18 1.92
N TYR A 133 -4.68 -6.37 1.52
CA TYR A 133 -6.05 -6.83 1.37
C TYR A 133 -6.34 -7.18 -0.09
N TYR A 134 -6.57 -8.47 -0.38
CA TYR A 134 -7.02 -9.01 -1.69
C TYR A 134 -6.42 -8.33 -2.92
N GLY A 135 -5.15 -7.96 -2.86
CA GLY A 135 -4.39 -7.42 -3.98
C GLY A 135 -3.69 -8.52 -4.79
N SER A 136 -3.48 -8.29 -6.09
CA SER A 136 -2.68 -9.23 -6.89
C SER A 136 -1.22 -9.25 -6.42
N LEU A 137 -0.68 -10.44 -6.27
CA LEU A 137 0.62 -10.70 -5.67
C LEU A 137 1.72 -10.87 -6.75
N ILE A 138 2.94 -11.03 -6.29
CA ILE A 138 4.10 -11.39 -7.10
C ILE A 138 4.45 -12.84 -6.76
N GLU A 139 4.71 -13.65 -7.78
CA GLU A 139 5.03 -15.08 -7.67
C GLU A 139 6.54 -15.37 -7.76
N ASP A 140 7.34 -14.32 -7.84
CA ASP A 140 8.81 -14.38 -7.93
C ASP A 140 9.43 -14.57 -6.54
N LYS A 141 9.80 -15.80 -6.21
CA LYS A 141 10.41 -16.17 -4.92
C LYS A 141 11.72 -15.43 -4.62
N GLU A 142 12.53 -15.10 -5.64
CA GLU A 142 13.79 -14.38 -5.44
C GLU A 142 13.50 -12.96 -4.93
N ARG A 143 12.48 -12.32 -5.50
CA ARG A 143 12.02 -11.01 -5.03
C ARG A 143 11.40 -11.11 -3.64
N LEU A 144 10.54 -12.10 -3.38
CA LEU A 144 9.93 -12.29 -2.06
C LEU A 144 10.98 -12.57 -0.97
N ALA A 145 12.09 -13.21 -1.32
CA ALA A 145 13.18 -13.45 -0.39
C ALA A 145 13.84 -12.16 0.14
N THR A 146 13.71 -11.04 -0.56
CA THR A 146 14.27 -9.74 -0.13
C THR A 146 13.46 -9.06 0.97
N LEU A 147 12.20 -9.42 1.18
CA LEU A 147 11.34 -8.81 2.20
C LEU A 147 11.88 -9.13 3.61
N GLU A 148 12.05 -8.10 4.44
CA GLU A 148 12.59 -8.23 5.81
C GLU A 148 11.55 -7.90 6.90
N MET A 149 10.42 -7.26 6.53
CA MET A 149 9.37 -6.85 7.44
C MET A 149 8.30 -7.93 7.65
N PRO A 150 7.53 -7.89 8.74
CA PRO A 150 6.30 -8.65 8.89
C PRO A 150 5.28 -8.37 7.80
N ILE A 151 4.58 -9.42 7.34
CA ILE A 151 3.59 -9.34 6.28
C ILE A 151 2.26 -9.91 6.78
N ILE A 152 1.18 -9.14 6.60
CA ILE A 152 -0.17 -9.60 6.88
C ILE A 152 -0.98 -9.55 5.59
N GLY A 153 -1.62 -10.66 5.23
CA GLY A 153 -2.47 -10.76 4.04
C GLY A 153 -3.89 -11.19 4.38
N PHE A 154 -4.87 -10.64 3.67
CA PHE A 154 -6.28 -10.96 3.83
C PHE A 154 -6.93 -11.27 2.49
N VAL A 155 -7.65 -12.39 2.39
CA VAL A 155 -8.35 -12.79 1.17
C VAL A 155 -9.59 -13.63 1.48
N GLY A 156 -10.66 -13.46 0.70
CA GLY A 156 -11.83 -14.33 0.75
C GLY A 156 -11.60 -15.66 0.02
N THR A 157 -12.19 -16.77 0.52
CA THR A 157 -12.05 -18.09 -0.12
C THR A 157 -12.74 -18.20 -1.46
N LYS A 158 -13.68 -17.29 -1.78
CA LYS A 158 -14.33 -17.18 -3.11
C LYS A 158 -13.69 -16.11 -4.01
N ASP A 159 -12.66 -15.41 -3.54
CA ASP A 159 -11.95 -14.44 -4.37
C ASP A 159 -11.19 -15.16 -5.50
N ARG A 160 -11.13 -14.53 -6.68
CA ARG A 160 -10.35 -15.02 -7.81
C ARG A 160 -8.86 -15.16 -7.51
N LEU A 161 -8.34 -14.40 -6.54
CA LEU A 161 -6.95 -14.41 -6.11
C LEU A 161 -6.67 -15.44 -4.99
N HIS A 162 -7.68 -16.16 -4.51
CA HIS A 162 -7.52 -17.12 -3.41
C HIS A 162 -6.37 -18.11 -3.63
N LYS A 163 -6.29 -18.69 -4.83
CA LYS A 163 -5.20 -19.64 -5.17
C LYS A 163 -3.81 -18.97 -5.13
N GLN A 164 -3.73 -17.72 -5.57
CA GLN A 164 -2.49 -16.95 -5.55
C GLN A 164 -2.06 -16.67 -4.10
N PHE A 165 -3.01 -16.37 -3.20
CA PHE A 165 -2.71 -16.19 -1.78
C PHE A 165 -2.29 -17.49 -1.09
N ILE A 166 -2.83 -18.65 -1.46
CA ILE A 166 -2.35 -19.96 -0.96
C ILE A 166 -0.89 -20.18 -1.36
N GLN A 167 -0.54 -19.93 -2.63
CA GLN A 167 0.83 -20.08 -3.11
C GLN A 167 1.77 -19.09 -2.42
N PHE A 168 1.35 -17.84 -2.27
CA PHE A 168 2.10 -16.80 -1.59
C PHE A 168 2.39 -17.15 -0.12
N ASP A 169 1.40 -17.65 0.61
CA ASP A 169 1.57 -18.14 1.99
C ASP A 169 2.60 -19.26 2.07
N GLN A 170 2.53 -20.22 1.13
CA GLN A 170 3.52 -21.31 1.06
C GLN A 170 4.92 -20.79 0.73
N ASP A 171 5.04 -19.87 -0.24
CA ASP A 171 6.32 -19.29 -0.63
C ASP A 171 6.98 -18.51 0.51
N LEU A 172 6.21 -17.74 1.26
CA LEU A 172 6.70 -17.01 2.43
C LEU A 172 7.15 -17.96 3.55
N LYS A 173 6.43 -19.06 3.78
CA LYS A 173 6.83 -20.11 4.73
C LYS A 173 8.13 -20.81 4.31
N ASP A 174 8.25 -21.19 3.05
CA ASP A 174 9.47 -21.81 2.50
C ASP A 174 10.69 -20.89 2.65
N LEU A 175 10.47 -19.57 2.55
CA LEU A 175 11.49 -18.54 2.70
C LEU A 175 11.72 -18.13 4.17
N ASN A 176 11.03 -18.75 5.14
CA ASN A 176 11.07 -18.42 6.57
C ASN A 176 10.77 -16.93 6.85
N LYS A 177 9.80 -16.35 6.14
CA LYS A 177 9.37 -14.96 6.36
C LYS A 177 8.38 -14.88 7.51
N ASP A 178 8.43 -13.77 8.26
CA ASP A 178 7.41 -13.44 9.26
C ASP A 178 6.14 -13.00 8.53
N ALA A 179 5.19 -13.92 8.39
CA ALA A 179 3.97 -13.68 7.63
C ALA A 179 2.75 -14.38 8.22
N SER A 180 1.61 -13.71 8.15
CA SER A 180 0.31 -14.24 8.54
C SER A 180 -0.70 -13.97 7.42
N ILE A 181 -1.14 -15.03 6.74
CA ILE A 181 -2.15 -14.93 5.68
C ILE A 181 -3.49 -15.46 6.19
N HIS A 182 -4.51 -14.62 6.16
CA HIS A 182 -5.83 -14.90 6.67
C HIS A 182 -6.83 -15.15 5.55
N PHE A 183 -7.48 -16.32 5.59
CA PHE A 183 -8.49 -16.75 4.63
C PHE A 183 -9.88 -16.63 5.27
N TYR A 184 -10.73 -15.80 4.74
CA TYR A 184 -12.09 -15.61 5.22
C TYR A 184 -13.09 -16.33 4.34
N GLN A 185 -14.01 -17.02 4.97
CA GLN A 185 -15.08 -17.69 4.25
C GLN A 185 -16.06 -16.65 3.66
N GLY A 186 -16.19 -16.62 2.34
CA GLY A 186 -17.05 -15.66 1.65
C GLY A 186 -16.79 -15.63 0.15
#